data_67ba6f0883fdcb67c214f47ee29602e5
#
_entry.id   67ba6f0883fdcb67c214f47ee29602e5
#
_cell.length_a   1.000
_cell.length_b   1.000
_cell.length_c   1.000
_cell.angle_alpha   90.00
_cell.angle_beta   90.00
_cell.angle_gamma   90.00
#
_symmetry.space_group_name_H-M   'P 1'
#
loop_
_entity.id
_entity.type
_entity.pdbx_description
1 polymer ?
#
loop_
_entity_poly.entity_id
_entity_poly.type
_entity_poly.pdbx_seq_one_letter_code
_entity_poly.pdbx_strand_id
1 'polypeptide(L)'
;MKVKVILLFALLSFTIFSNEVRLKEIARIEGVRSNQLIGMGLVIGLNGTGDGGGITPQMLSSLYRFFGTEVAKDQINSKNVAAVMVTAELPPFKKIGDTIDIKVSSINDAKSLVGGTLLQTFLLAGNKDVYANAQGSVTRVDTGTNLVNGYLVGGATVERELEIPLEYKDKITLVLNSPDFTTASRVVDEINRRYNYDTAKAIDASKIEIKKPFTFADDIVSFISAIENLKVSPDRKSVIVINEKTGTIVLGDNISVSPVAISHGDLSIAISAQLDVSITSSDSKEGKENSLYFKGTTVKDIVKMLNAIGTTPNDIIS
;
A
#
# COMPACT_ATOMS: atom_id res chain seq x y z
N MET A 1 -40.07 11.12 -43.48
CA MET A 1 -38.69 10.61 -43.37
C MET A 1 -37.87 11.29 -42.28
N LYS A 2 -38.12 12.56 -41.96
CA LYS A 2 -37.30 13.30 -40.94
C LYS A 2 -37.55 12.90 -39.47
N VAL A 3 -38.71 12.36 -39.11
CA VAL A 3 -39.06 11.99 -37.72
C VAL A 3 -38.44 10.64 -37.31
N LYS A 4 -38.25 9.70 -38.25
CA LYS A 4 -37.62 8.39 -37.97
C LYS A 4 -36.09 8.47 -37.72
N VAL A 5 -35.44 9.51 -38.25
CA VAL A 5 -33.99 9.73 -38.04
C VAL A 5 -33.70 10.31 -36.66
N ILE A 6 -34.59 11.14 -36.11
CA ILE A 6 -34.44 11.73 -34.77
C ILE A 6 -34.64 10.67 -33.68
N LEU A 7 -35.52 9.69 -33.89
CA LEU A 7 -35.74 8.61 -32.92
C LEU A 7 -34.55 7.61 -32.85
N LEU A 8 -33.82 7.46 -33.98
CA LEU A 8 -32.64 6.59 -34.03
C LEU A 8 -31.40 7.23 -33.34
N PHE A 9 -31.35 8.56 -33.30
CA PHE A 9 -30.25 9.29 -32.65
C PHE A 9 -30.42 9.42 -31.11
N ALA A 10 -31.64 9.28 -30.60
CA ALA A 10 -31.95 9.31 -29.17
C ALA A 10 -31.59 7.99 -28.44
N LEU A 11 -31.34 6.90 -29.17
CA LEU A 11 -30.97 5.59 -28.58
C LEU A 11 -29.47 5.39 -28.42
N LEU A 12 -28.63 6.36 -28.77
CA LEU A 12 -27.17 6.14 -28.86
C LEU A 12 -26.33 6.85 -27.78
N SER A 13 -26.89 7.24 -26.65
CA SER A 13 -26.11 8.00 -25.66
C SER A 13 -26.46 7.68 -24.21
N PHE A 14 -26.30 6.43 -23.80
CA PHE A 14 -26.11 6.12 -22.38
C PHE A 14 -25.02 5.05 -22.22
N THR A 15 -23.80 5.40 -22.58
CA THR A 15 -22.65 4.72 -22.01
C THR A 15 -22.49 5.22 -20.59
N ILE A 16 -23.16 4.56 -19.65
CA ILE A 16 -22.84 4.68 -18.23
C ILE A 16 -21.43 4.16 -18.11
N PHE A 17 -20.44 5.04 -17.91
CA PHE A 17 -19.11 4.66 -17.46
C PHE A 17 -19.28 4.07 -16.05
N SER A 18 -19.62 2.79 -15.98
CA SER A 18 -19.52 2.01 -14.76
C SER A 18 -18.04 1.92 -14.43
N ASN A 19 -17.63 2.51 -13.33
CA ASN A 19 -16.24 2.48 -12.86
C ASN A 19 -15.98 1.10 -12.22
N GLU A 20 -16.08 0.05 -13.07
CA GLU A 20 -15.88 -1.34 -12.67
C GLU A 20 -14.40 -1.61 -12.44
N VAL A 21 -14.10 -2.26 -11.34
CA VAL A 21 -12.76 -2.75 -11.00
C VAL A 21 -12.80 -4.26 -10.78
N ARG A 22 -11.69 -4.94 -11.01
CA ARG A 22 -11.59 -6.38 -10.73
C ARG A 22 -11.55 -6.62 -9.22
N LEU A 23 -12.14 -7.72 -8.76
CA LEU A 23 -12.17 -8.07 -7.34
C LEU A 23 -10.78 -8.13 -6.73
N LYS A 24 -9.77 -8.64 -7.42
CA LYS A 24 -8.38 -8.68 -6.94
C LYS A 24 -7.76 -7.32 -6.62
N GLU A 25 -8.34 -6.22 -7.12
CA GLU A 25 -7.85 -4.85 -6.85
C GLU A 25 -8.42 -4.29 -5.54
N ILE A 26 -9.57 -4.79 -5.11
CA ILE A 26 -10.30 -4.29 -3.93
C ILE A 26 -10.43 -5.30 -2.80
N ALA A 27 -10.02 -6.55 -3.03
CA ALA A 27 -10.14 -7.63 -2.05
C ALA A 27 -8.95 -8.59 -2.12
N ARG A 28 -8.77 -9.36 -1.05
CA ARG A 28 -7.79 -10.43 -0.93
C ARG A 28 -8.42 -11.70 -0.35
N ILE A 29 -7.80 -12.83 -0.58
CA ILE A 29 -8.22 -14.10 0.05
C ILE A 29 -7.73 -14.13 1.50
N GLU A 30 -8.61 -14.52 2.41
CA GLU A 30 -8.29 -14.67 3.84
C GLU A 30 -7.22 -15.74 4.04
N GLY A 31 -6.19 -15.41 4.87
CA GLY A 31 -5.06 -16.29 5.13
C GLY A 31 -3.91 -16.15 4.14
N VAL A 32 -4.12 -15.52 2.98
CA VAL A 32 -3.04 -15.19 2.04
C VAL A 32 -2.43 -13.85 2.45
N ARG A 33 -1.29 -13.90 3.16
CA ARG A 33 -0.58 -12.72 3.63
C ARG A 33 0.91 -13.00 3.73
N SER A 34 1.72 -11.94 3.63
CA SER A 34 3.13 -12.01 3.98
C SER A 34 3.34 -12.12 5.49
N ASN A 35 4.40 -12.81 5.90
CA ASN A 35 4.84 -12.85 7.29
C ASN A 35 6.14 -12.04 7.47
N GLN A 36 6.18 -11.28 8.55
CA GLN A 36 7.39 -10.56 8.92
C GLN A 36 8.36 -11.51 9.64
N LEU A 37 9.60 -11.52 9.19
CA LEU A 37 10.69 -12.30 9.78
C LEU A 37 11.71 -11.37 10.39
N ILE A 38 12.30 -11.82 11.51
CA ILE A 38 13.33 -11.08 12.24
C ILE A 38 14.43 -12.03 12.68
N GLY A 39 15.68 -11.56 12.66
CA GLY A 39 16.83 -12.29 13.17
C GLY A 39 17.89 -11.34 13.71
N MET A 40 18.76 -11.86 14.57
CA MET A 40 19.91 -11.13 15.08
C MET A 40 21.17 -11.79 14.54
N GLY A 41 22.04 -11.02 13.90
CA GLY A 41 23.24 -11.52 13.23
C GLY A 41 24.47 -10.65 13.45
N LEU A 42 25.56 -11.04 12.81
CA LEU A 42 26.81 -10.30 12.78
C LEU A 42 27.19 -9.98 11.33
N VAL A 43 27.59 -8.74 11.10
CA VAL A 43 28.25 -8.30 9.86
C VAL A 43 29.73 -8.16 10.15
N ILE A 44 30.56 -8.85 9.36
CA ILE A 44 32.02 -8.87 9.49
C ILE A 44 32.70 -8.12 8.34
N GLY A 45 34.00 -7.80 8.48
CA GLY A 45 34.78 -7.18 7.40
C GLY A 45 34.63 -5.66 7.31
N LEU A 46 34.26 -4.98 8.39
CA LEU A 46 33.89 -3.56 8.40
C LEU A 46 35.09 -2.58 8.50
N ASN A 47 36.33 -3.06 8.44
CA ASN A 47 37.54 -2.24 8.39
C ASN A 47 37.55 -1.04 9.37
N GLY A 48 37.25 -1.31 10.66
CA GLY A 48 37.26 -0.30 11.73
C GLY A 48 35.95 0.52 11.87
N THR A 49 34.93 0.29 11.06
CA THR A 49 33.61 0.98 11.16
C THR A 49 32.58 0.18 11.94
N GLY A 50 32.93 -1.00 12.45
CA GLY A 50 32.07 -1.83 13.28
C GLY A 50 31.88 -1.29 14.69
N ASP A 51 31.33 -2.13 15.55
CA ASP A 51 30.99 -1.76 16.92
C ASP A 51 32.22 -1.58 17.80
N GLY A 52 32.21 -0.57 18.66
CA GLY A 52 33.25 -0.34 19.67
C GLY A 52 33.08 -1.20 20.92
N GLY A 53 31.97 -1.91 21.10
CA GLY A 53 31.67 -2.67 22.30
C GLY A 53 30.24 -3.22 22.31
N GLY A 54 29.59 -3.14 23.46
CA GLY A 54 28.17 -3.56 23.61
C GLY A 54 28.00 -5.08 23.60
N ILE A 55 26.97 -5.55 22.82
CA ILE A 55 26.64 -6.98 22.72
C ILE A 55 27.56 -7.74 21.76
N THR A 56 28.26 -7.06 20.86
CA THR A 56 29.04 -7.65 19.78
C THR A 56 30.17 -8.57 20.25
N PRO A 57 30.98 -8.20 21.28
CA PRO A 57 31.97 -9.12 21.85
C PRO A 57 31.36 -10.40 22.43
N GLN A 58 30.17 -10.31 23.01
CA GLN A 58 29.45 -11.48 23.52
C GLN A 58 29.01 -12.42 22.43
N MET A 59 28.43 -11.86 21.35
CA MET A 59 28.02 -12.65 20.18
C MET A 59 29.21 -13.32 19.49
N LEU A 60 30.34 -12.61 19.34
CA LEU A 60 31.58 -13.15 18.81
C LEU A 60 32.15 -14.26 19.69
N SER A 61 32.16 -14.08 21.00
CA SER A 61 32.62 -15.14 21.95
C SER A 61 31.75 -16.41 21.80
N SER A 62 30.45 -16.25 21.62
CA SER A 62 29.53 -17.37 21.39
C SER A 62 29.79 -18.05 20.03
N LEU A 63 30.09 -17.27 19.00
CA LEU A 63 30.44 -17.77 17.67
C LEU A 63 31.77 -18.53 17.68
N TYR A 64 32.81 -18.00 18.35
CA TYR A 64 34.09 -18.70 18.50
C TYR A 64 33.93 -20.03 19.25
N ARG A 65 33.13 -20.05 20.32
CA ARG A 65 32.83 -21.28 21.05
C ARG A 65 32.11 -22.30 20.19
N PHE A 66 31.18 -21.86 19.32
CA PHE A 66 30.51 -22.74 18.36
C PHE A 66 31.52 -23.44 17.42
N PHE A 67 32.59 -22.73 17.03
CA PHE A 67 33.67 -23.30 16.23
C PHE A 67 34.80 -23.97 17.07
N GLY A 68 34.59 -24.20 18.36
CA GLY A 68 35.54 -24.91 19.23
C GLY A 68 36.68 -24.04 19.73
N THR A 69 36.60 -22.73 19.62
CA THR A 69 37.63 -21.79 20.10
C THR A 69 37.09 -20.99 21.28
N GLU A 70 37.79 -21.00 22.41
CA GLU A 70 37.46 -20.17 23.56
C GLU A 70 38.27 -18.88 23.55
N VAL A 71 37.59 -17.75 23.49
CA VAL A 71 38.18 -16.40 23.57
C VAL A 71 37.42 -15.61 24.64
N ALA A 72 38.15 -15.02 25.56
CA ALA A 72 37.56 -14.19 26.61
C ALA A 72 37.02 -12.87 25.98
N LYS A 73 35.89 -12.38 26.48
CA LYS A 73 35.17 -11.20 25.89
C LYS A 73 36.01 -9.94 25.88
N ASP A 74 36.86 -9.75 26.88
CA ASP A 74 37.79 -8.63 27.05
C ASP A 74 38.96 -8.63 26.05
N GLN A 75 39.24 -9.78 25.43
CA GLN A 75 40.26 -9.95 24.39
C GLN A 75 39.71 -9.75 22.97
N ILE A 76 38.38 -9.61 22.83
CA ILE A 76 37.74 -9.49 21.53
C ILE A 76 37.70 -8.02 21.10
N ASN A 77 38.40 -7.69 20.02
CA ASN A 77 38.27 -6.39 19.35
C ASN A 77 37.18 -6.48 18.28
N SER A 78 36.07 -5.78 18.50
CA SER A 78 34.88 -5.82 17.61
C SER A 78 34.85 -4.77 16.52
N LYS A 79 35.88 -3.91 16.36
CA LYS A 79 35.85 -2.79 15.39
C LYS A 79 35.62 -3.19 13.93
N ASN A 80 35.87 -4.45 13.59
CA ASN A 80 35.61 -4.98 12.25
C ASN A 80 34.29 -5.75 12.15
N VAL A 81 33.47 -5.74 13.20
CA VAL A 81 32.21 -6.49 13.29
C VAL A 81 31.14 -5.61 13.87
N ALA A 82 29.91 -5.77 13.38
CA ALA A 82 28.74 -5.11 13.94
C ALA A 82 27.62 -6.13 14.23
N ALA A 83 27.01 -5.98 15.40
CA ALA A 83 25.76 -6.67 15.70
C ALA A 83 24.61 -5.99 14.94
N VAL A 84 23.81 -6.79 14.27
CA VAL A 84 22.76 -6.29 13.40
C VAL A 84 21.42 -6.99 13.63
N MET A 85 20.36 -6.25 13.40
CA MET A 85 19.02 -6.78 13.22
C MET A 85 18.79 -7.02 11.74
N VAL A 86 18.33 -8.22 11.40
CA VAL A 86 17.96 -8.61 10.05
C VAL A 86 16.44 -8.73 9.99
N THR A 87 15.82 -8.08 9.04
CA THR A 87 14.38 -8.16 8.81
C THR A 87 14.10 -8.57 7.38
N ALA A 88 13.06 -9.38 7.20
CA ALA A 88 12.60 -9.80 5.89
C ALA A 88 11.06 -9.88 5.88
N GLU A 89 10.50 -9.81 4.69
CA GLU A 89 9.12 -10.13 4.43
C GLU A 89 9.07 -11.44 3.65
N LEU A 90 8.41 -12.46 4.23
CA LEU A 90 8.18 -13.73 3.56
C LEU A 90 6.83 -13.66 2.83
N PRO A 91 6.83 -13.53 1.49
CA PRO A 91 5.59 -13.52 0.72
C PRO A 91 4.87 -14.87 0.80
N PRO A 92 3.54 -14.90 0.62
CA PRO A 92 2.79 -16.14 0.51
C PRO A 92 3.28 -16.94 -0.71
N PHE A 93 3.14 -18.28 -0.64
CA PHE A 93 3.50 -19.23 -1.72
C PHE A 93 4.98 -19.34 -2.07
N LYS A 94 5.87 -18.68 -1.34
CA LYS A 94 7.31 -18.93 -1.46
C LYS A 94 7.62 -20.35 -1.02
N LYS A 95 8.45 -21.04 -1.82
CA LYS A 95 8.84 -22.44 -1.61
C LYS A 95 10.20 -22.55 -0.93
N ILE A 96 10.45 -23.71 -0.31
CA ILE A 96 11.75 -24.04 0.24
C ILE A 96 12.81 -23.92 -0.88
N GLY A 97 13.91 -23.20 -0.59
CA GLY A 97 14.97 -22.90 -1.56
C GLY A 97 14.78 -21.60 -2.35
N ASP A 98 13.59 -20.98 -2.31
CA ASP A 98 13.40 -19.65 -2.87
C ASP A 98 14.18 -18.59 -2.10
N THR A 99 14.56 -17.52 -2.78
CA THR A 99 15.23 -16.38 -2.14
C THR A 99 14.26 -15.23 -1.86
N ILE A 100 14.55 -14.50 -0.79
CA ILE A 100 13.85 -13.27 -0.39
C ILE A 100 14.86 -12.18 -0.05
N ASP A 101 14.44 -10.92 -0.23
CA ASP A 101 15.24 -9.76 0.11
C ASP A 101 15.24 -9.52 1.62
N ILE A 102 16.35 -9.02 2.12
CA ILE A 102 16.51 -8.70 3.53
C ILE A 102 17.04 -7.29 3.73
N LYS A 103 16.64 -6.72 4.86
CA LYS A 103 17.18 -5.46 5.37
C LYS A 103 18.02 -5.76 6.61
N VAL A 104 19.21 -5.18 6.66
CA VAL A 104 20.15 -5.30 7.75
C VAL A 104 20.35 -3.93 8.40
N SER A 105 20.20 -3.83 9.71
CA SER A 105 20.34 -2.58 10.46
C SER A 105 21.22 -2.80 11.67
N SER A 106 22.20 -1.92 11.90
CA SER A 106 23.01 -1.96 13.11
C SER A 106 22.15 -1.72 14.35
N ILE A 107 22.39 -2.48 15.40
CA ILE A 107 21.71 -2.34 16.70
C ILE A 107 22.60 -1.71 17.76
N ASN A 108 23.85 -1.44 17.42
CA ASN A 108 24.85 -0.90 18.33
C ASN A 108 25.45 0.40 17.77
N ASP A 109 26.72 0.66 18.01
CA ASP A 109 27.44 1.90 17.70
C ASP A 109 28.30 1.83 16.43
N ALA A 110 28.05 0.86 15.53
CA ALA A 110 28.72 0.79 14.25
C ALA A 110 28.49 2.07 13.42
N LYS A 111 29.55 2.54 12.77
CA LYS A 111 29.50 3.76 11.95
C LYS A 111 29.09 3.48 10.51
N SER A 112 29.36 2.27 10.02
CA SER A 112 29.01 1.85 8.66
C SER A 112 28.96 0.35 8.53
N LEU A 113 28.02 -0.18 7.74
CA LEU A 113 27.94 -1.59 7.32
C LEU A 113 28.45 -1.79 5.90
N VAL A 114 28.95 -0.74 5.25
CA VAL A 114 29.39 -0.78 3.84
C VAL A 114 30.57 -1.73 3.68
N GLY A 115 30.47 -2.62 2.69
CA GLY A 115 31.49 -3.60 2.36
C GLY A 115 31.57 -4.79 3.31
N GLY A 116 30.72 -4.84 4.33
CA GLY A 116 30.63 -5.95 5.26
C GLY A 116 29.89 -7.15 4.66
N THR A 117 30.07 -8.31 5.31
CA THR A 117 29.37 -9.55 4.99
C THR A 117 28.56 -10.01 6.19
N LEU A 118 27.25 -10.21 6.00
CA LEU A 118 26.36 -10.81 6.99
C LEU A 118 26.69 -12.29 7.10
N LEU A 119 27.00 -12.73 8.31
CA LEU A 119 27.14 -14.14 8.63
C LEU A 119 25.75 -14.81 8.67
N GLN A 120 25.78 -16.15 8.54
CA GLN A 120 24.58 -16.97 8.62
C GLN A 120 23.71 -16.57 9.80
N THR A 121 22.47 -16.19 9.53
CA THR A 121 21.52 -15.64 10.48
C THR A 121 20.14 -16.26 10.26
N PHE A 122 19.62 -16.93 11.28
CA PHE A 122 18.27 -17.48 11.23
C PHE A 122 17.22 -16.39 11.38
N LEU A 123 16.22 -16.40 10.49
CA LEU A 123 15.10 -15.48 10.51
C LEU A 123 13.85 -16.19 11.04
N LEU A 124 13.31 -15.65 12.13
CA LEU A 124 12.19 -16.22 12.86
C LEU A 124 10.93 -15.40 12.61
N ALA A 125 9.79 -16.09 12.59
CA ALA A 125 8.48 -15.44 12.63
C ALA A 125 8.00 -15.25 14.08
N GLY A 126 6.81 -14.66 14.26
CA GLY A 126 6.24 -14.39 15.58
C GLY A 126 5.99 -15.62 16.46
N ASN A 127 5.88 -16.81 15.85
CA ASN A 127 5.79 -18.11 16.55
C ASN A 127 7.16 -18.64 17.02
N LYS A 128 8.25 -17.89 16.76
CA LYS A 128 9.65 -18.23 17.05
C LYS A 128 10.22 -19.40 16.24
N ASP A 129 9.53 -19.87 15.24
CA ASP A 129 10.05 -20.85 14.29
C ASP A 129 10.94 -20.17 13.25
N VAL A 130 11.97 -20.89 12.79
CA VAL A 130 12.84 -20.46 11.71
C VAL A 130 12.14 -20.70 10.36
N TYR A 131 12.06 -19.66 9.55
CA TYR A 131 11.46 -19.70 8.21
C TYR A 131 12.46 -19.44 7.09
N ALA A 132 13.54 -18.73 7.38
CA ALA A 132 14.58 -18.47 6.39
C ALA A 132 15.96 -18.36 7.03
N ASN A 133 16.99 -18.50 6.22
CA ASN A 133 18.38 -18.38 6.60
C ASN A 133 19.05 -17.31 5.75
N ALA A 134 19.57 -16.27 6.40
CA ALA A 134 20.13 -15.09 5.75
C ALA A 134 21.64 -15.09 5.80
N GLN A 135 22.31 -14.76 4.68
CA GLN A 135 23.76 -14.51 4.62
C GLN A 135 24.12 -13.73 3.35
N GLY A 136 25.27 -13.10 3.32
CA GLY A 136 25.82 -12.49 2.10
C GLY A 136 26.41 -11.11 2.31
N SER A 137 26.96 -10.55 1.25
CA SER A 137 27.59 -9.24 1.29
C SER A 137 26.53 -8.13 1.30
N VAL A 138 26.73 -7.14 2.14
CA VAL A 138 25.91 -5.94 2.19
C VAL A 138 26.19 -5.12 0.94
N THR A 139 25.31 -5.23 -0.07
CA THR A 139 25.54 -4.69 -1.42
C THR A 139 25.00 -3.29 -1.60
N ARG A 140 24.02 -2.88 -0.79
CA ARG A 140 23.39 -1.57 -0.90
C ARG A 140 23.18 -0.99 0.49
N VAL A 141 23.76 0.18 0.70
CA VAL A 141 23.47 1.03 1.85
C VAL A 141 22.60 2.16 1.34
N ASP A 142 21.65 2.60 2.14
CA ASP A 142 20.79 3.72 1.80
C ASP A 142 21.65 4.92 1.39
N THR A 143 21.34 5.56 0.27
CA THR A 143 22.17 6.65 -0.34
C THR A 143 22.18 7.95 0.45
N GLY A 144 21.57 7.97 1.65
CA GLY A 144 21.62 9.08 2.58
C GLY A 144 22.87 9.05 3.49
N THR A 145 22.89 9.92 4.47
CA THR A 145 23.92 9.98 5.54
C THR A 145 23.91 8.76 6.47
N ASN A 146 22.94 7.85 6.31
CA ASN A 146 22.73 6.70 7.19
C ASN A 146 23.40 5.44 6.65
N LEU A 147 24.67 5.27 6.96
CA LEU A 147 25.49 4.13 6.52
C LEU A 147 25.31 2.85 7.35
N VAL A 148 24.44 2.87 8.37
CA VAL A 148 24.19 1.76 9.29
C VAL A 148 23.02 0.86 8.91
N ASN A 149 22.38 1.14 7.74
CA ASN A 149 21.39 0.28 7.15
C ASN A 149 21.89 -0.26 5.81
N GLY A 150 21.56 -1.50 5.50
CA GLY A 150 21.88 -2.13 4.22
C GLY A 150 20.77 -3.06 3.74
N TYR A 151 20.82 -3.37 2.47
CA TYR A 151 19.91 -4.32 1.82
C TYR A 151 20.71 -5.40 1.12
N LEU A 152 20.21 -6.61 1.15
CA LEU A 152 20.73 -7.73 0.36
C LEU A 152 19.58 -8.30 -0.47
N VAL A 153 19.67 -8.13 -1.77
CA VAL A 153 18.69 -8.69 -2.72
C VAL A 153 18.92 -10.20 -2.77
N GLY A 154 17.85 -10.97 -2.52
CA GLY A 154 17.94 -12.42 -2.44
C GLY A 154 18.84 -12.91 -1.28
N GLY A 155 19.05 -12.10 -0.26
CA GLY A 155 20.00 -12.36 0.83
C GLY A 155 19.55 -13.42 1.83
N ALA A 156 18.34 -13.94 1.76
CA ALA A 156 17.91 -15.06 2.57
C ALA A 156 17.25 -16.15 1.73
N THR A 157 17.48 -17.40 2.12
CA THR A 157 16.86 -18.59 1.51
C THR A 157 15.75 -19.09 2.43
N VAL A 158 14.61 -19.41 1.87
CA VAL A 158 13.44 -19.95 2.59
C VAL A 158 13.72 -21.40 2.98
N GLU A 159 13.57 -21.70 4.28
CA GLU A 159 13.76 -23.03 4.87
C GLU A 159 12.43 -23.69 5.24
N ARG A 160 11.37 -22.89 5.42
CA ARG A 160 10.02 -23.36 5.72
C ARG A 160 8.99 -22.52 4.98
N GLU A 161 8.04 -23.20 4.36
CA GLU A 161 6.90 -22.55 3.68
C GLU A 161 5.86 -22.03 4.68
N LEU A 162 5.08 -21.04 4.25
CA LEU A 162 3.88 -20.64 4.97
C LEU A 162 2.77 -21.66 4.67
N GLU A 163 2.18 -22.23 5.70
CA GLU A 163 1.01 -23.08 5.56
C GLU A 163 -0.21 -22.23 5.19
N ILE A 164 -0.63 -22.31 3.93
CA ILE A 164 -1.83 -21.65 3.43
C ILE A 164 -2.80 -22.75 3.00
N PRO A 165 -3.71 -23.19 3.87
CA PRO A 165 -4.59 -24.32 3.60
C PRO A 165 -5.75 -23.92 2.67
N LEU A 166 -5.47 -23.74 1.37
CA LEU A 166 -6.49 -23.45 0.35
C LEU A 166 -7.10 -24.72 -0.24
N GLU A 167 -6.31 -25.79 -0.39
CA GLU A 167 -6.65 -26.97 -1.19
C GLU A 167 -7.84 -27.77 -0.63
N TYR A 168 -8.01 -27.78 0.68
CA TYR A 168 -9.03 -28.62 1.35
C TYR A 168 -10.28 -27.85 1.80
N LYS A 169 -10.43 -26.59 1.34
CA LYS A 169 -11.59 -25.80 1.76
C LYS A 169 -12.72 -25.85 0.73
N ASP A 170 -13.89 -26.30 1.19
CA ASP A 170 -15.15 -26.17 0.42
C ASP A 170 -15.61 -24.72 0.28
N LYS A 171 -14.98 -23.82 1.06
CA LYS A 171 -15.30 -22.40 1.11
C LYS A 171 -14.01 -21.58 1.15
N ILE A 172 -14.02 -20.46 0.46
CA ILE A 172 -13.00 -19.42 0.59
C ILE A 172 -13.65 -18.18 1.18
N THR A 173 -12.86 -17.40 1.92
CA THR A 173 -13.29 -16.10 2.42
C THR A 173 -12.53 -15.01 1.67
N LEU A 174 -13.29 -14.12 1.04
CA LEU A 174 -12.77 -12.90 0.44
C LEU A 174 -12.84 -11.78 1.47
N VAL A 175 -11.78 -11.00 1.61
CA VAL A 175 -11.71 -9.87 2.54
C VAL A 175 -11.50 -8.59 1.74
N LEU A 176 -12.45 -7.65 1.84
CA LEU A 176 -12.33 -6.35 1.21
C LEU A 176 -11.20 -5.53 1.85
N ASN A 177 -10.39 -4.87 1.05
CA ASN A 177 -9.30 -4.01 1.52
C ASN A 177 -9.83 -2.76 2.25
N SER A 178 -11.01 -2.28 1.86
CA SER A 178 -11.75 -1.20 2.53
C SER A 178 -13.13 -1.71 2.90
N PRO A 179 -13.45 -1.86 4.20
CA PRO A 179 -14.75 -2.36 4.64
C PRO A 179 -15.90 -1.43 4.22
N ASP A 180 -16.90 -1.97 3.50
CA ASP A 180 -18.08 -1.25 3.07
C ASP A 180 -19.24 -2.20 2.78
N PHE A 181 -20.40 -1.98 3.40
CA PHE A 181 -21.57 -2.86 3.27
C PHE A 181 -22.15 -2.87 1.85
N THR A 182 -22.18 -1.71 1.19
CA THR A 182 -22.70 -1.60 -0.18
C THR A 182 -21.82 -2.35 -1.17
N THR A 183 -20.50 -2.18 -1.06
CA THR A 183 -19.53 -2.91 -1.88
C THR A 183 -19.61 -4.42 -1.61
N ALA A 184 -19.70 -4.84 -0.34
CA ALA A 184 -19.84 -6.25 0.02
C ALA A 184 -21.11 -6.87 -0.59
N SER A 185 -22.25 -6.17 -0.55
CA SER A 185 -23.49 -6.61 -1.19
C SER A 185 -23.34 -6.75 -2.70
N ARG A 186 -22.78 -5.74 -3.37
CA ARG A 186 -22.56 -5.76 -4.83
C ARG A 186 -21.63 -6.92 -5.25
N VAL A 187 -20.61 -7.22 -4.45
CA VAL A 187 -19.72 -8.37 -4.69
C VAL A 187 -20.49 -9.68 -4.59
N VAL A 188 -21.31 -9.84 -3.55
CA VAL A 188 -22.16 -11.02 -3.37
C VAL A 188 -23.12 -11.21 -4.54
N ASP A 189 -23.78 -10.14 -4.94
CA ASP A 189 -24.74 -10.16 -6.05
C ASP A 189 -24.06 -10.58 -7.37
N GLU A 190 -22.86 -10.05 -7.64
CA GLU A 190 -22.10 -10.39 -8.84
C GLU A 190 -21.65 -11.85 -8.86
N ILE A 191 -21.15 -12.36 -7.73
CA ILE A 191 -20.75 -13.77 -7.62
C ILE A 191 -21.96 -14.70 -7.77
N ASN A 192 -23.07 -14.38 -7.10
CA ASN A 192 -24.30 -15.17 -7.16
C ASN A 192 -24.94 -15.13 -8.56
N ARG A 193 -24.87 -14.01 -9.25
CA ARG A 193 -25.33 -13.90 -10.64
C ARG A 193 -24.51 -14.77 -11.58
N ARG A 194 -23.18 -14.89 -11.33
CA ARG A 194 -22.27 -15.62 -12.22
C ARG A 194 -22.32 -17.14 -12.01
N TYR A 195 -22.44 -17.60 -10.76
CA TYR A 195 -22.27 -19.02 -10.43
C TYR A 195 -23.56 -19.70 -9.99
N ASN A 196 -24.26 -19.18 -9.04
CA ASN A 196 -25.60 -19.59 -8.63
C ASN A 196 -26.05 -18.78 -7.42
N TYR A 197 -27.35 -18.71 -7.18
CA TYR A 197 -27.91 -18.16 -5.94
C TYR A 197 -27.36 -18.95 -4.72
N ASP A 198 -26.87 -18.23 -3.69
CA ASP A 198 -26.29 -18.81 -2.46
C ASP A 198 -24.84 -19.35 -2.59
N THR A 199 -24.13 -19.02 -3.67
CA THR A 199 -22.68 -19.30 -3.78
C THR A 199 -21.87 -18.38 -2.86
N ALA A 200 -22.23 -17.10 -2.75
CA ALA A 200 -21.57 -16.11 -1.91
C ALA A 200 -22.52 -15.52 -0.88
N LYS A 201 -21.98 -15.21 0.31
CA LYS A 201 -22.69 -14.55 1.41
C LYS A 201 -21.76 -13.56 2.12
N ALA A 202 -22.20 -12.31 2.28
CA ALA A 202 -21.50 -11.36 3.14
C ALA A 202 -21.71 -11.74 4.61
N ILE A 203 -20.63 -11.82 5.35
CA ILE A 203 -20.63 -12.05 6.79
C ILE A 203 -20.67 -10.71 7.52
N ASP A 204 -19.88 -9.74 7.04
CA ASP A 204 -19.82 -8.38 7.52
C ASP A 204 -19.42 -7.42 6.38
N ALA A 205 -19.13 -6.16 6.69
CA ALA A 205 -18.72 -5.14 5.71
C ALA A 205 -17.40 -5.46 5.00
N SER A 206 -16.61 -6.41 5.49
CA SER A 206 -15.29 -6.75 4.97
C SER A 206 -15.23 -8.18 4.46
N LYS A 207 -15.91 -9.13 5.11
CA LYS A 207 -15.78 -10.56 4.85
C LYS A 207 -16.95 -11.11 4.05
N ILE A 208 -16.59 -11.83 2.98
CA ILE A 208 -17.54 -12.49 2.08
C ILE A 208 -17.12 -13.96 2.00
N GLU A 209 -17.98 -14.83 2.49
CA GLU A 209 -17.81 -16.29 2.37
C GLU A 209 -18.31 -16.74 0.99
N ILE A 210 -17.51 -17.53 0.28
CA ILE A 210 -17.82 -18.06 -1.05
C ILE A 210 -17.67 -19.56 -1.03
N LYS A 211 -18.74 -20.28 -1.31
CA LYS A 211 -18.74 -21.74 -1.45
C LYS A 211 -18.13 -22.12 -2.79
N LYS A 212 -17.22 -23.08 -2.81
CA LYS A 212 -16.63 -23.59 -4.04
C LYS A 212 -17.69 -24.37 -4.83
N PRO A 213 -18.07 -23.94 -6.04
CA PRO A 213 -19.00 -24.69 -6.86
C PRO A 213 -18.42 -26.05 -7.27
N PHE A 214 -19.26 -27.05 -7.43
CA PHE A 214 -18.83 -28.40 -7.81
C PHE A 214 -18.06 -28.44 -9.14
N THR A 215 -18.32 -27.50 -10.03
CA THR A 215 -17.58 -27.34 -11.30
C THR A 215 -16.09 -27.08 -11.13
N PHE A 216 -15.64 -26.67 -9.94
CA PHE A 216 -14.24 -26.43 -9.58
C PHE A 216 -13.76 -27.37 -8.46
N ALA A 217 -14.35 -28.56 -8.33
CA ALA A 217 -14.11 -29.45 -7.20
C ALA A 217 -12.61 -29.71 -6.94
N ASP A 218 -11.83 -29.90 -8.00
CA ASP A 218 -10.42 -30.27 -7.92
C ASP A 218 -9.45 -29.14 -8.34
N ASP A 219 -9.97 -27.94 -8.69
CA ASP A 219 -9.15 -26.81 -9.17
C ASP A 219 -9.49 -25.51 -8.43
N ILE A 220 -8.92 -25.37 -7.25
CA ILE A 220 -9.07 -24.17 -6.41
C ILE A 220 -8.42 -22.94 -7.06
N VAL A 221 -7.33 -23.12 -7.81
CA VAL A 221 -6.59 -22.00 -8.44
C VAL A 221 -7.42 -21.37 -9.54
N SER A 222 -8.01 -22.19 -10.42
CA SER A 222 -8.92 -21.68 -11.46
C SER A 222 -10.16 -21.04 -10.86
N PHE A 223 -10.69 -21.58 -9.75
CA PHE A 223 -11.81 -20.96 -9.05
C PHE A 223 -11.45 -19.58 -8.51
N ILE A 224 -10.36 -19.46 -7.76
CA ILE A 224 -9.89 -18.16 -7.23
C ILE A 224 -9.65 -17.17 -8.38
N SER A 225 -8.96 -17.60 -9.42
CA SER A 225 -8.69 -16.75 -10.60
C SER A 225 -9.98 -16.26 -11.26
N ALA A 226 -11.00 -17.11 -11.35
CA ALA A 226 -12.28 -16.72 -11.93
C ALA A 226 -13.03 -15.70 -11.04
N ILE A 227 -12.97 -15.85 -9.71
CA ILE A 227 -13.51 -14.87 -8.75
C ILE A 227 -12.75 -13.54 -8.82
N GLU A 228 -11.41 -13.58 -8.81
CA GLU A 228 -10.55 -12.38 -8.85
C GLU A 228 -10.76 -11.52 -10.09
N ASN A 229 -11.14 -12.13 -11.22
CA ASN A 229 -11.40 -11.43 -12.48
C ASN A 229 -12.82 -10.86 -12.62
N LEU A 230 -13.73 -11.15 -11.69
CA LEU A 230 -15.07 -10.54 -11.70
C LEU A 230 -14.95 -9.02 -11.54
N LYS A 231 -15.78 -8.30 -12.27
CA LYS A 231 -15.83 -6.84 -12.24
C LYS A 231 -16.97 -6.38 -11.36
N VAL A 232 -16.69 -5.49 -10.45
CA VAL A 232 -17.67 -4.90 -9.54
C VAL A 232 -17.45 -3.40 -9.47
N SER A 233 -18.52 -2.63 -9.30
CA SER A 233 -18.47 -1.20 -9.04
C SER A 233 -18.48 -0.95 -7.53
N PRO A 234 -17.32 -0.70 -6.90
CA PRO A 234 -17.26 -0.44 -5.47
C PRO A 234 -17.90 0.90 -5.13
N ASP A 235 -18.42 1.02 -3.93
CA ASP A 235 -18.84 2.30 -3.40
C ASP A 235 -17.59 3.06 -2.92
N ARG A 236 -17.24 4.10 -3.67
CA ARG A 236 -16.04 4.90 -3.37
C ARG A 236 -16.46 6.22 -2.73
N LYS A 237 -15.94 6.47 -1.54
CA LYS A 237 -15.99 7.83 -0.97
C LYS A 237 -15.14 8.74 -1.84
N SER A 238 -15.68 9.88 -2.20
CA SER A 238 -14.90 10.94 -2.83
C SER A 238 -13.85 11.46 -1.83
N VAL A 239 -12.58 11.37 -2.18
CA VAL A 239 -11.48 11.78 -1.32
C VAL A 239 -10.67 12.87 -2.00
N ILE A 240 -10.40 13.93 -1.25
CA ILE A 240 -9.45 14.98 -1.62
C ILE A 240 -8.21 14.78 -0.75
N VAL A 241 -7.05 14.63 -1.36
CA VAL A 241 -5.78 14.53 -0.66
C VAL A 241 -5.03 15.84 -0.84
N ILE A 242 -4.72 16.49 0.27
CA ILE A 242 -4.01 17.77 0.31
C ILE A 242 -2.67 17.56 1.01
N ASN A 243 -1.59 17.96 0.36
CA ASN A 243 -0.26 18.04 0.97
C ASN A 243 0.12 19.52 1.17
N GLU A 244 -0.10 20.00 2.37
CA GLU A 244 0.19 21.41 2.73
C GLU A 244 1.66 21.79 2.55
N LYS A 245 2.59 20.84 2.77
CA LYS A 245 4.02 21.11 2.66
C LYS A 245 4.49 21.38 1.22
N THR A 246 3.84 20.74 0.25
CA THR A 246 4.20 20.86 -1.17
C THR A 246 3.17 21.65 -1.97
N GLY A 247 2.03 22.05 -1.37
CA GLY A 247 0.92 22.69 -2.06
C GLY A 247 0.24 21.78 -3.10
N THR A 248 0.38 20.45 -2.96
CA THR A 248 -0.19 19.49 -3.91
C THR A 248 -1.59 19.08 -3.50
N ILE A 249 -2.55 19.23 -4.42
CA ILE A 249 -3.93 18.80 -4.25
C ILE A 249 -4.22 17.68 -5.26
N VAL A 250 -4.62 16.50 -4.77
CA VAL A 250 -5.04 15.37 -5.60
C VAL A 250 -6.53 15.16 -5.44
N LEU A 251 -7.26 15.24 -6.54
CA LEU A 251 -8.72 15.19 -6.60
C LEU A 251 -9.19 13.97 -7.39
N GLY A 252 -10.24 13.30 -6.91
CA GLY A 252 -10.99 12.34 -7.72
C GLY A 252 -11.81 13.04 -8.81
N ASP A 253 -12.12 12.34 -9.91
CA ASP A 253 -12.73 12.96 -11.10
C ASP A 253 -14.15 13.53 -10.89
N ASN A 254 -14.91 13.06 -9.89
CA ASN A 254 -16.34 13.37 -9.72
C ASN A 254 -16.70 13.89 -8.32
N ILE A 255 -15.87 14.75 -7.75
CA ILE A 255 -16.21 15.38 -6.47
C ILE A 255 -17.06 16.62 -6.75
N SER A 256 -18.35 16.57 -6.41
CA SER A 256 -19.26 17.70 -6.49
C SER A 256 -19.28 18.48 -5.16
N VAL A 257 -19.41 19.79 -5.25
CA VAL A 257 -19.57 20.69 -4.12
C VAL A 257 -21.00 21.21 -4.11
N SER A 258 -21.64 21.12 -2.96
CA SER A 258 -22.96 21.76 -2.75
C SER A 258 -22.82 23.28 -2.83
N PRO A 259 -23.89 24.01 -3.16
CA PRO A 259 -23.85 25.47 -3.15
C PRO A 259 -23.33 26.01 -1.81
N VAL A 260 -22.29 26.82 -1.87
CA VAL A 260 -21.62 27.39 -0.70
C VAL A 260 -21.04 28.76 -1.04
N ALA A 261 -21.07 29.66 -0.09
CA ALA A 261 -20.35 30.93 -0.18
C ALA A 261 -19.26 30.97 0.92
N ILE A 262 -18.05 31.29 0.51
CA ILE A 262 -16.87 31.38 1.38
C ILE A 262 -16.27 32.77 1.20
N SER A 263 -15.94 33.45 2.29
CA SER A 263 -15.18 34.70 2.28
C SER A 263 -13.94 34.54 3.15
N HIS A 264 -12.77 34.83 2.58
CA HIS A 264 -11.50 34.79 3.27
C HIS A 264 -10.64 36.00 2.85
N GLY A 265 -10.37 36.91 3.79
CA GLY A 265 -9.71 38.17 3.48
C GLY A 265 -10.48 38.99 2.44
N ASP A 266 -9.80 39.39 1.38
CA ASP A 266 -10.37 40.18 0.28
C ASP A 266 -11.00 39.34 -0.82
N LEU A 267 -11.07 38.01 -0.65
CA LEU A 267 -11.60 37.05 -1.63
C LEU A 267 -12.95 36.51 -1.13
N SER A 268 -14.01 36.72 -1.93
CA SER A 268 -15.34 36.10 -1.71
C SER A 268 -15.69 35.20 -2.89
N ILE A 269 -15.95 33.92 -2.59
CA ILE A 269 -16.29 32.90 -3.58
C ILE A 269 -17.71 32.42 -3.29
N ALA A 270 -18.59 32.45 -4.27
CA ALA A 270 -19.91 31.84 -4.21
C ALA A 270 -20.08 30.80 -5.31
N ILE A 271 -20.41 29.58 -4.90
CA ILE A 271 -20.72 28.45 -5.79
C ILE A 271 -22.24 28.28 -5.80
N SER A 272 -22.89 28.42 -6.96
CA SER A 272 -24.33 28.23 -7.08
C SER A 272 -24.68 27.17 -8.12
N ALA A 273 -25.79 26.47 -7.89
CA ALA A 273 -26.34 25.49 -8.83
C ALA A 273 -27.12 26.13 -10.00
N GLN A 274 -27.48 27.40 -9.91
CA GLN A 274 -28.27 28.14 -10.91
C GLN A 274 -27.42 29.07 -11.78
N LEU A 275 -27.83 29.17 -13.05
CA LEU A 275 -27.23 30.00 -14.08
C LEU A 275 -27.53 31.49 -13.82
N ASP A 276 -26.60 32.23 -13.27
CA ASP A 276 -26.50 33.66 -13.54
C ASP A 276 -25.03 34.10 -13.40
N VAL A 277 -24.38 34.25 -14.53
CA VAL A 277 -23.05 34.87 -14.61
C VAL A 277 -23.24 36.37 -14.66
N SER A 278 -23.22 37.03 -13.54
CA SER A 278 -23.07 38.48 -13.48
C SER A 278 -21.66 38.78 -12.93
N ILE A 279 -20.75 39.10 -13.84
CA ILE A 279 -19.53 39.82 -13.49
C ILE A 279 -19.95 41.27 -13.25
N THR A 280 -20.24 41.61 -12.00
CA THR A 280 -20.44 43.02 -11.65
C THR A 280 -19.12 43.57 -11.18
N SER A 281 -18.35 44.12 -12.13
CA SER A 281 -17.32 45.10 -11.78
C SER A 281 -18.03 46.41 -11.47
N SER A 282 -18.39 46.62 -10.22
CA SER A 282 -18.78 47.98 -9.77
C SER A 282 -17.53 48.84 -9.60
N ASP A 283 -17.34 49.78 -10.55
CA ASP A 283 -16.47 50.91 -10.40
C ASP A 283 -16.99 51.79 -9.25
N SER A 284 -16.64 51.45 -8.04
CA SER A 284 -16.76 52.35 -6.91
C SER A 284 -15.40 52.46 -6.21
N LYS A 285 -14.91 53.67 -6.17
CA LYS A 285 -13.73 54.10 -5.41
C LYS A 285 -13.98 53.83 -3.94
N GLU A 286 -13.47 52.72 -3.44
CA GLU A 286 -13.21 52.34 -2.05
C GLU A 286 -13.46 50.83 -1.87
N GLY A 287 -12.38 50.02 -1.78
CA GLY A 287 -12.41 48.60 -1.41
C GLY A 287 -12.69 47.66 -2.60
N LYS A 288 -11.65 47.08 -3.19
CA LYS A 288 -11.79 46.00 -4.18
C LYS A 288 -12.22 44.73 -3.46
N GLU A 289 -13.53 44.52 -3.31
CA GLU A 289 -14.06 43.17 -3.04
C GLU A 289 -14.11 42.41 -4.38
N ASN A 290 -13.25 41.44 -4.57
CA ASN A 290 -13.31 40.52 -5.68
C ASN A 290 -14.35 39.42 -5.36
N SER A 291 -15.60 39.65 -5.70
CA SER A 291 -16.67 38.64 -5.58
C SER A 291 -16.71 37.81 -6.85
N LEU A 292 -16.42 36.53 -6.73
CA LEU A 292 -16.40 35.58 -7.84
C LEU A 292 -17.57 34.59 -7.73
N TYR A 293 -18.43 34.60 -8.75
CA TYR A 293 -19.55 33.67 -8.85
C TYR A 293 -19.22 32.57 -9.86
N PHE A 294 -19.30 31.32 -9.43
CA PHE A 294 -18.92 30.19 -10.27
C PHE A 294 -20.11 29.30 -10.60
N LYS A 295 -20.18 28.91 -11.88
CA LYS A 295 -20.97 27.82 -12.37
C LYS A 295 -20.07 26.59 -12.49
N GLY A 296 -20.05 25.76 -11.49
CA GLY A 296 -19.33 24.51 -11.53
C GLY A 296 -19.67 23.70 -10.30
N THR A 297 -19.94 22.45 -10.50
CA THR A 297 -20.29 21.54 -9.42
C THR A 297 -19.11 20.67 -9.02
N THR A 298 -17.96 20.77 -9.72
CA THR A 298 -16.79 19.92 -9.41
C THR A 298 -15.65 20.72 -8.79
N VAL A 299 -14.99 20.13 -7.80
CA VAL A 299 -13.81 20.73 -7.15
C VAL A 299 -12.69 20.97 -8.17
N LYS A 300 -12.59 20.15 -9.22
CA LYS A 300 -11.62 20.32 -10.32
C LYS A 300 -11.81 21.66 -11.06
N ASP A 301 -13.06 22.06 -11.29
CA ASP A 301 -13.35 23.33 -11.95
C ASP A 301 -13.02 24.52 -11.04
N ILE A 302 -13.27 24.38 -9.74
CA ILE A 302 -12.93 25.39 -8.72
C ILE A 302 -11.41 25.60 -8.67
N VAL A 303 -10.62 24.53 -8.58
CA VAL A 303 -9.14 24.62 -8.54
C VAL A 303 -8.58 25.23 -9.83
N LYS A 304 -9.12 24.88 -11.00
CA LYS A 304 -8.69 25.50 -12.26
C LYS A 304 -8.97 26.99 -12.29
N MET A 305 -10.11 27.42 -11.78
CA MET A 305 -10.51 28.81 -11.75
C MET A 305 -9.68 29.62 -10.76
N LEU A 306 -9.41 29.07 -9.56
CA LEU A 306 -8.54 29.70 -8.57
C LEU A 306 -7.11 29.88 -9.11
N ASN A 307 -6.58 28.87 -9.79
CA ASN A 307 -5.29 28.96 -10.48
C ASN A 307 -5.27 30.02 -11.59
N ALA A 308 -6.39 30.19 -12.33
CA ALA A 308 -6.49 31.20 -13.40
C ALA A 308 -6.49 32.64 -12.85
N ILE A 309 -6.89 32.83 -11.60
CA ILE A 309 -6.90 34.13 -10.91
C ILE A 309 -5.53 34.43 -10.27
N GLY A 310 -4.60 33.44 -10.25
CA GLY A 310 -3.27 33.59 -9.69
C GLY A 310 -3.18 33.43 -8.17
N THR A 311 -4.18 32.77 -7.54
CA THR A 311 -4.11 32.37 -6.12
C THR A 311 -2.98 31.37 -5.91
N THR A 312 -2.23 31.53 -4.80
CA THR A 312 -1.16 30.59 -4.50
C THR A 312 -1.73 29.24 -4.00
N PRO A 313 -1.03 28.11 -4.18
CA PRO A 313 -1.47 26.82 -3.65
C PRO A 313 -1.79 26.84 -2.15
N ASN A 314 -1.08 27.65 -1.37
CA ASN A 314 -1.30 27.78 0.07
C ASN A 314 -2.63 28.49 0.38
N ASP A 315 -3.01 29.49 -0.42
CA ASP A 315 -4.29 30.21 -0.26
C ASP A 315 -5.50 29.35 -0.67
N ILE A 316 -5.28 28.33 -1.51
CA ILE A 316 -6.31 27.36 -1.90
C ILE A 316 -6.53 26.30 -0.80
N ILE A 317 -5.53 26.07 0.05
CA ILE A 317 -5.54 25.01 1.08
C ILE A 317 -6.03 25.55 2.43
N SER A 318 -5.80 26.84 2.71
CA SER A 318 -6.30 27.50 3.94
C SER A 318 -7.81 27.74 3.90
#